data_d8d1b9841c07cf898a2187fa8f45cec4
#
_entry.id   d8d1b9841c07cf898a2187fa8f45cec4
#
_cell.length_a   1.000
_cell.length_b   1.000
_cell.length_c   1.000
_cell.angle_alpha   90.00
_cell.angle_beta   90.00
_cell.angle_gamma   90.00
#
_symmetry.space_group_name_H-M   'P 1'
#
loop_
_entity.id
_entity.type
_entity.pdbx_description
1 polymer ?
#
loop_
_entity_poly.entity_id
_entity_poly.type
_entity_poly.pdbx_seq_one_letter_code
_entity_poly.pdbx_strand_id
1 'polypeptide(L)'
;MNTSSRRLFLKTSVAGAVFSSSGILAATVSAQTKKWDETFDVIVVGSGFAGLAAAIEAKKAGANVIVLEKMPTAGGNSIINGGILTAGGNSIINGGILTATGCPQQKKHNIEDSKELLERDILVAGNYMNDVKKVHQMVDRVLSTYEWTVNELGVEYLPDAIGQEGGHSVPRYVTTKIGSGAGIVNKQLDKCHELGIPIRLRTYVDRIIRTANGVEGIEVFEGYRFPKAGSGRHKSLKANKGVILCYGGFSADVPYRTIQ
;
A
#
# COMPACT_ATOMS: atom_id res chain seq x y z
N MET A 1 7.06 20.47 -34.19
CA MET A 1 5.65 20.83 -34.53
C MET A 1 4.91 21.07 -33.22
N ASN A 2 4.86 22.22 -32.94
CA ASN A 2 3.92 23.26 -32.50
C ASN A 2 3.11 22.99 -31.23
N THR A 3 3.63 23.56 -30.14
CA THR A 3 3.07 23.59 -28.76
C THR A 3 2.01 24.70 -28.56
N SER A 4 1.28 25.11 -29.62
CA SER A 4 0.41 26.30 -29.61
C SER A 4 -1.10 26.03 -29.42
N SER A 5 -1.56 24.80 -29.35
CA SER A 5 -3.02 24.52 -29.39
C SER A 5 -3.72 24.38 -28.02
N ARG A 6 -3.00 24.42 -26.91
CA ARG A 6 -3.62 24.24 -25.59
C ARG A 6 -3.89 25.52 -24.79
N ARG A 7 -3.52 26.69 -25.31
CA ARG A 7 -3.72 28.00 -24.64
C ARG A 7 -4.83 28.87 -25.21
N LEU A 8 -5.57 28.41 -26.20
CA LEU A 8 -6.60 29.21 -26.87
C LEU A 8 -8.04 28.96 -26.38
N PHE A 9 -8.26 28.01 -25.48
CA PHE A 9 -9.62 27.69 -25.00
C PHE A 9 -10.07 28.49 -23.75
N LEU A 10 -9.27 29.41 -23.25
CA LEU A 10 -9.55 30.16 -22.01
C LEU A 10 -9.71 31.68 -22.21
N LYS A 11 -9.86 32.19 -23.44
CA LYS A 11 -9.91 33.65 -23.67
C LYS A 11 -11.13 34.18 -24.41
N THR A 12 -12.19 33.40 -24.62
CA THR A 12 -13.40 33.91 -25.28
C THR A 12 -14.67 33.59 -24.50
N SER A 13 -14.83 34.23 -23.33
CA SER A 13 -16.13 34.31 -22.64
C SER A 13 -16.18 35.53 -21.71
N VAL A 14 -15.83 36.72 -22.23
CA VAL A 14 -16.17 37.97 -21.55
C VAL A 14 -16.47 39.00 -22.64
N ALA A 15 -17.74 39.08 -23.02
CA ALA A 15 -18.35 40.32 -23.54
C ALA A 15 -19.88 40.11 -23.69
N GLY A 16 -20.65 40.81 -22.92
CA GLY A 16 -22.08 40.97 -23.17
C GLY A 16 -22.97 40.73 -21.94
N ALA A 17 -22.93 41.57 -20.94
CA ALA A 17 -24.02 41.69 -19.98
C ALA A 17 -24.49 43.11 -19.93
N VAL A 18 -25.63 43.37 -20.52
CA VAL A 18 -26.43 44.57 -20.41
C VAL A 18 -27.02 44.62 -19.01
N PHE A 19 -26.85 45.72 -18.28
CA PHE A 19 -27.48 46.00 -17.00
C PHE A 19 -29.02 46.06 -17.14
N SER A 20 -29.74 45.23 -16.40
CA SER A 20 -31.07 45.48 -15.93
C SER A 20 -31.16 45.20 -14.44
N SER A 21 -31.44 46.25 -13.71
CA SER A 21 -31.67 46.28 -12.25
C SER A 21 -32.87 45.41 -11.85
N SER A 22 -32.61 44.27 -11.26
CA SER A 22 -33.60 43.56 -10.39
C SER A 22 -32.87 42.43 -9.65
N GLY A 23 -32.74 42.54 -8.35
CA GLY A 23 -32.63 41.44 -7.38
C GLY A 23 -31.41 40.52 -7.58
N ILE A 24 -30.27 40.85 -6.96
CA ILE A 24 -29.20 39.87 -6.72
C ILE A 24 -29.76 38.83 -5.73
N LEU A 25 -30.39 37.79 -6.24
CA LEU A 25 -30.47 36.52 -5.53
C LEU A 25 -29.05 35.96 -5.49
N ALA A 26 -28.31 36.23 -4.43
CA ALA A 26 -27.11 35.48 -4.09
C ALA A 26 -27.57 34.01 -3.95
N ALA A 27 -27.42 33.25 -5.01
CA ALA A 27 -27.48 31.82 -4.93
C ALA A 27 -26.33 31.40 -4.00
N THR A 28 -26.63 31.27 -2.72
CA THR A 28 -25.78 30.54 -1.80
C THR A 28 -25.70 29.15 -2.36
N VAL A 29 -24.61 28.87 -3.07
CA VAL A 29 -24.20 27.49 -3.35
C VAL A 29 -23.94 26.88 -1.99
N SER A 30 -25.01 26.33 -1.41
CA SER A 30 -24.90 25.46 -0.25
C SER A 30 -23.97 24.35 -0.66
N ALA A 31 -22.74 24.39 -0.17
CA ALA A 31 -21.82 23.26 -0.27
C ALA A 31 -22.54 22.10 0.41
N GLN A 32 -23.15 21.24 -0.39
CA GLN A 32 -23.85 20.07 0.10
C GLN A 32 -22.79 19.24 0.82
N THR A 33 -22.80 19.30 2.15
CA THR A 33 -21.89 18.51 2.98
C THR A 33 -22.14 17.05 2.64
N LYS A 34 -21.16 16.39 2.02
CA LYS A 34 -21.27 14.98 1.67
C LYS A 34 -21.62 14.19 2.93
N LYS A 35 -22.71 13.45 2.88
CA LYS A 35 -23.07 12.54 3.97
C LYS A 35 -22.15 11.31 3.89
N TRP A 36 -21.41 11.07 4.94
CA TRP A 36 -20.56 9.90 5.10
C TRP A 36 -21.30 8.80 5.85
N ASP A 37 -21.15 7.56 5.39
CA ASP A 37 -21.75 6.40 6.06
C ASP A 37 -20.97 6.01 7.32
N GLU A 38 -19.65 6.14 7.27
CA GLU A 38 -18.76 5.84 8.40
C GLU A 38 -17.54 6.77 8.39
N THR A 39 -16.89 6.90 9.55
CA THR A 39 -15.72 7.77 9.72
C THR A 39 -14.62 7.05 10.48
N PHE A 40 -13.39 7.14 9.94
CA PHE A 40 -12.16 6.62 10.53
C PHE A 40 -11.09 7.72 10.51
N ASP A 41 -10.04 7.56 11.31
CA ASP A 41 -8.87 8.42 11.19
C ASP A 41 -8.03 8.00 9.98
N VAL A 42 -7.74 6.72 9.88
CA VAL A 42 -6.91 6.14 8.81
C VAL A 42 -7.66 4.98 8.16
N ILE A 43 -7.75 5.02 6.85
CA ILE A 43 -8.27 3.91 6.03
C ILE A 43 -7.11 3.28 5.27
N VAL A 44 -6.86 2.01 5.52
CA VAL A 44 -5.82 1.24 4.82
C VAL A 44 -6.46 0.37 3.75
N VAL A 45 -5.99 0.46 2.52
CA VAL A 45 -6.50 -0.29 1.36
C VAL A 45 -5.55 -1.43 1.02
N GLY A 46 -5.99 -2.65 1.25
CA GLY A 46 -5.23 -3.89 1.05
C GLY A 46 -4.68 -4.46 2.36
N SER A 47 -4.83 -5.78 2.53
CA SER A 47 -4.43 -6.54 3.72
C SER A 47 -3.15 -7.37 3.53
N GLY A 48 -2.28 -7.01 2.58
CA GLY A 48 -0.95 -7.60 2.44
C GLY A 48 0.04 -7.08 3.49
N PHE A 49 1.33 -7.47 3.40
CA PHE A 49 2.38 -7.06 4.35
C PHE A 49 2.37 -5.57 4.70
N ALA A 50 2.35 -4.73 3.65
CA ALA A 50 2.42 -3.28 3.83
C ALA A 50 1.16 -2.71 4.52
N GLY A 51 -0.02 -3.21 4.14
CA GLY A 51 -1.28 -2.73 4.71
C GLY A 51 -1.45 -3.12 6.18
N LEU A 52 -1.14 -4.36 6.52
CA LEU A 52 -1.20 -4.81 7.92
C LEU A 52 -0.18 -4.08 8.78
N ALA A 53 1.07 -3.89 8.30
CA ALA A 53 2.07 -3.11 9.01
C ALA A 53 1.63 -1.65 9.21
N ALA A 54 1.12 -1.00 8.16
CA ALA A 54 0.62 0.37 8.25
C ALA A 54 -0.54 0.51 9.25
N ALA A 55 -1.45 -0.46 9.27
CA ALA A 55 -2.58 -0.47 10.18
C ALA A 55 -2.14 -0.64 11.64
N ILE A 56 -1.20 -1.54 11.91
CA ILE A 56 -0.62 -1.76 13.24
C ILE A 56 0.04 -0.47 13.75
N GLU A 57 0.91 0.14 12.96
CA GLU A 57 1.61 1.35 13.36
C GLU A 57 0.67 2.56 13.52
N ALA A 58 -0.32 2.72 12.64
CA ALA A 58 -1.33 3.77 12.79
C ALA A 58 -2.17 3.57 14.06
N LYS A 59 -2.53 2.34 14.38
CA LYS A 59 -3.28 2.02 15.61
C LYS A 59 -2.47 2.29 16.87
N LYS A 60 -1.18 1.92 16.89
CA LYS A 60 -0.25 2.21 17.98
C LYS A 60 -0.06 3.71 18.19
N ALA A 61 -0.12 4.49 17.12
CA ALA A 61 -0.14 5.95 17.17
C ALA A 61 -1.49 6.55 17.63
N GLY A 62 -2.44 5.73 18.08
CA GLY A 62 -3.73 6.16 18.63
C GLY A 62 -4.81 6.46 17.59
N ALA A 63 -4.62 6.08 16.32
CA ALA A 63 -5.63 6.32 15.30
C ALA A 63 -6.78 5.30 15.36
N ASN A 64 -8.00 5.73 15.00
CA ASN A 64 -9.10 4.84 14.65
C ASN A 64 -8.89 4.33 13.22
N VAL A 65 -8.51 3.05 13.07
CA VAL A 65 -8.05 2.45 11.81
C VAL A 65 -9.01 1.38 11.32
N ILE A 66 -9.19 1.32 10.00
CA ILE A 66 -9.82 0.19 9.31
C ILE A 66 -8.94 -0.30 8.16
N VAL A 67 -8.87 -1.62 7.96
CA VAL A 67 -8.29 -2.24 6.78
C VAL A 67 -9.40 -2.73 5.86
N LEU A 68 -9.31 -2.41 4.58
CA LEU A 68 -10.25 -2.84 3.54
C LEU A 68 -9.57 -3.83 2.61
N GLU A 69 -10.21 -4.97 2.41
CA GLU A 69 -9.72 -6.03 1.53
C GLU A 69 -10.81 -6.45 0.53
N LYS A 70 -10.49 -6.43 -0.76
CA LYS A 70 -11.44 -6.80 -1.82
C LYS A 70 -11.76 -8.30 -1.88
N MET A 71 -10.81 -9.13 -1.44
CA MET A 71 -10.93 -10.57 -1.47
C MET A 71 -11.72 -11.12 -0.28
N PRO A 72 -12.22 -12.35 -0.34
CA PRO A 72 -12.92 -12.99 0.78
C PRO A 72 -11.99 -13.41 1.93
N THR A 73 -10.67 -13.30 1.74
CA THR A 73 -9.65 -13.65 2.74
C THR A 73 -8.64 -12.51 2.87
N ALA A 74 -8.15 -12.29 4.08
CA ALA A 74 -7.10 -11.34 4.35
C ALA A 74 -5.71 -11.90 3.97
N GLY A 75 -4.70 -11.01 3.87
CA GLY A 75 -3.31 -11.35 3.61
C GLY A 75 -2.86 -11.11 2.18
N GLY A 76 -3.81 -10.90 1.26
CA GLY A 76 -3.52 -10.63 -0.16
C GLY A 76 -2.61 -11.69 -0.77
N ASN A 77 -1.78 -11.31 -1.72
CA ASN A 77 -0.78 -12.21 -2.31
C ASN A 77 0.34 -12.58 -1.31
N SER A 78 0.46 -11.85 -0.23
CA SER A 78 1.51 -12.08 0.77
C SER A 78 1.34 -13.37 1.55
N ILE A 79 0.09 -13.83 1.77
CA ILE A 79 -0.17 -15.06 2.53
C ILE A 79 -0.02 -16.34 1.68
N ILE A 80 -0.27 -16.24 0.38
CA ILE A 80 -0.26 -17.37 -0.54
C ILE A 80 1.08 -17.60 -1.22
N ASN A 81 2.10 -16.81 -0.91
CA ASN A 81 3.42 -17.03 -1.46
C ASN A 81 4.12 -18.18 -0.72
N GLY A 82 4.03 -19.35 -1.24
CA GLY A 82 4.64 -20.57 -0.73
C GLY A 82 5.18 -21.45 -1.83
N GLY A 83 5.66 -20.82 -2.90
CA GLY A 83 6.32 -21.49 -4.00
C GLY A 83 5.47 -22.53 -4.71
N ILE A 84 4.51 -22.14 -5.52
CA ILE A 84 4.11 -22.76 -6.80
C ILE A 84 2.92 -21.96 -7.38
N LEU A 85 3.17 -21.41 -8.60
CA LEU A 85 2.24 -21.08 -9.68
C LEU A 85 0.86 -20.50 -9.37
N THR A 86 0.69 -19.20 -9.52
CA THR A 86 -0.18 -18.59 -10.54
C THR A 86 -0.21 -17.07 -10.39
N ALA A 87 -0.12 -16.38 -11.49
CA ALA A 87 -0.27 -14.96 -11.79
C ALA A 87 -0.66 -14.02 -10.62
N GLY A 88 0.26 -13.22 -10.12
CA GLY A 88 -0.11 -12.13 -9.23
C GLY A 88 0.97 -11.53 -8.34
N GLY A 89 2.00 -10.94 -8.91
CA GLY A 89 2.95 -10.07 -8.21
C GLY A 89 4.06 -10.78 -7.41
N ASN A 90 5.11 -10.03 -7.09
CA ASN A 90 6.34 -10.53 -6.47
C ASN A 90 6.14 -11.18 -5.08
N SER A 91 5.05 -10.91 -4.42
CA SER A 91 4.72 -11.53 -3.12
C SER A 91 4.45 -13.04 -3.23
N ILE A 92 4.11 -13.55 -4.39
CA ILE A 92 3.84 -15.00 -4.60
C ILE A 92 5.14 -15.82 -4.70
N ILE A 93 6.22 -15.19 -5.13
CA ILE A 93 7.49 -15.88 -5.44
C ILE A 93 8.43 -15.92 -4.23
N ASN A 94 8.14 -15.12 -3.24
CA ASN A 94 9.07 -14.88 -2.13
C ASN A 94 8.93 -15.91 -1.00
N GLY A 95 8.98 -17.14 -1.11
CA GLY A 95 9.03 -18.22 -0.08
C GLY A 95 9.04 -17.85 1.42
N GLY A 96 8.52 -16.70 1.84
CA GLY A 96 8.60 -16.18 3.21
C GLY A 96 9.97 -15.57 3.56
N ILE A 97 10.66 -15.05 2.55
CA ILE A 97 11.97 -14.42 2.72
C ILE A 97 11.86 -12.91 2.98
N LEU A 98 12.78 -12.43 3.79
CA LEU A 98 12.95 -11.01 4.11
C LEU A 98 14.43 -10.65 4.01
N THR A 99 14.76 -9.58 3.29
CA THR A 99 16.11 -9.01 3.28
C THR A 99 16.42 -8.39 4.64
N ALA A 100 17.56 -8.76 5.24
CA ALA A 100 17.89 -8.36 6.61
C ALA A 100 19.41 -8.14 6.76
N THR A 101 19.93 -7.05 6.18
CA THR A 101 21.33 -6.63 6.37
C THR A 101 21.64 -6.38 7.84
N GLY A 102 22.71 -7.00 8.36
CA GLY A 102 23.11 -6.91 9.76
C GLY A 102 22.38 -7.88 10.70
N CYS A 103 21.58 -8.81 10.17
CA CYS A 103 20.82 -9.76 10.98
C CYS A 103 21.71 -10.78 11.72
N PRO A 104 21.18 -11.45 12.77
CA PRO A 104 21.94 -12.46 13.52
C PRO A 104 22.48 -13.60 12.66
N GLN A 105 21.77 -14.00 11.60
CA GLN A 105 22.20 -15.05 10.68
C GLN A 105 23.46 -14.65 9.92
N GLN A 106 23.56 -13.40 9.44
CA GLN A 106 24.80 -12.91 8.80
C GLN A 106 25.97 -12.95 9.78
N LYS A 107 25.78 -12.49 11.01
CA LYS A 107 26.82 -12.52 12.05
C LYS A 107 27.29 -13.95 12.34
N LYS A 108 26.36 -14.90 12.44
CA LYS A 108 26.66 -16.32 12.69
C LYS A 108 27.51 -16.95 11.57
N HIS A 109 27.28 -16.54 10.34
CA HIS A 109 28.00 -17.03 9.16
C HIS A 109 29.23 -16.18 8.79
N ASN A 110 29.62 -15.21 9.62
CA ASN A 110 30.73 -14.28 9.37
C ASN A 110 30.60 -13.54 8.03
N ILE A 111 29.37 -13.18 7.66
CA ILE A 111 29.08 -12.41 6.45
C ILE A 111 29.18 -10.93 6.77
N GLU A 112 30.17 -10.28 6.14
CA GLU A 112 30.30 -8.82 6.20
C GLU A 112 29.33 -8.18 5.21
N ASP A 113 28.47 -7.30 5.71
CA ASP A 113 27.48 -6.57 4.92
C ASP A 113 27.29 -5.16 5.51
N SER A 114 26.82 -4.23 4.68
CA SER A 114 26.52 -2.88 5.12
C SER A 114 25.32 -2.30 4.38
N LYS A 115 24.79 -1.19 4.91
CA LYS A 115 23.72 -0.43 4.25
C LYS A 115 24.16 0.08 2.88
N GLU A 116 25.39 0.58 2.79
CA GLU A 116 25.96 1.13 1.56
C GLU A 116 26.14 0.03 0.50
N LEU A 117 26.52 -1.19 0.94
CA LEU A 117 26.62 -2.33 0.05
C LEU A 117 25.26 -2.76 -0.49
N LEU A 118 24.24 -2.82 0.37
CA LEU A 118 22.85 -3.12 -0.03
C LEU A 118 22.31 -2.05 -0.98
N GLU A 119 22.51 -0.76 -0.66
CA GLU A 119 22.08 0.35 -1.51
C GLU A 119 22.69 0.28 -2.90
N ARG A 120 24.01 0.04 -2.98
CA ARG A 120 24.72 -0.13 -4.23
C ARG A 120 24.15 -1.31 -5.05
N ASP A 121 23.95 -2.45 -4.42
CA ASP A 121 23.43 -3.65 -5.09
C ASP A 121 22.03 -3.40 -5.68
N ILE A 122 21.14 -2.73 -4.94
CA ILE A 122 19.80 -2.37 -5.41
C ILE A 122 19.89 -1.40 -6.59
N LEU A 123 20.73 -0.38 -6.52
CA LEU A 123 20.87 0.60 -7.59
C LEU A 123 21.44 -0.04 -8.87
N VAL A 124 22.45 -0.89 -8.73
CA VAL A 124 23.03 -1.64 -9.85
C VAL A 124 22.02 -2.61 -10.47
N ALA A 125 21.34 -3.41 -9.65
CA ALA A 125 20.32 -4.36 -10.12
C ALA A 125 19.14 -3.65 -10.83
N GLY A 126 18.80 -2.45 -10.38
CA GLY A 126 17.79 -1.61 -11.02
C GLY A 126 18.30 -0.77 -12.19
N ASN A 127 19.54 -1.01 -12.66
CA ASN A 127 20.18 -0.24 -13.71
C ASN A 127 20.11 1.30 -13.47
N TYR A 128 20.21 1.70 -12.19
CA TYR A 128 20.11 3.10 -11.74
C TYR A 128 18.81 3.81 -12.12
N MET A 129 17.75 3.07 -12.49
CA MET A 129 16.42 3.61 -12.76
C MET A 129 15.57 3.75 -11.49
N ASN A 130 16.08 3.34 -10.35
CA ASN A 130 15.43 3.41 -9.06
C ASN A 130 15.27 4.87 -8.58
N ASP A 131 14.22 5.11 -7.81
CA ASP A 131 14.13 6.32 -6.98
C ASP A 131 15.12 6.19 -5.81
N VAL A 132 16.26 6.86 -5.92
CA VAL A 132 17.37 6.77 -4.95
C VAL A 132 16.92 7.12 -3.53
N LYS A 133 16.01 8.11 -3.35
CA LYS A 133 15.51 8.49 -2.03
C LYS A 133 14.71 7.35 -1.39
N LYS A 134 13.91 6.63 -2.17
CA LYS A 134 13.15 5.47 -1.67
C LYS A 134 14.06 4.30 -1.35
N VAL A 135 15.08 4.05 -2.17
CA VAL A 135 16.10 3.02 -1.88
C VAL A 135 16.78 3.33 -0.56
N HIS A 136 17.28 4.54 -0.38
CA HIS A 136 17.91 4.98 0.86
C HIS A 136 17.01 4.79 2.08
N GLN A 137 15.74 5.24 2.00
CA GLN A 137 14.76 5.06 3.08
C GLN A 137 14.50 3.60 3.42
N MET A 138 14.46 2.72 2.41
CA MET A 138 14.27 1.28 2.61
C MET A 138 15.50 0.66 3.29
N VAL A 139 16.69 0.93 2.78
CA VAL A 139 17.96 0.41 3.31
C VAL A 139 18.17 0.83 4.77
N ASP A 140 17.85 2.08 5.11
CA ASP A 140 17.95 2.57 6.49
C ASP A 140 17.09 1.79 7.47
N ARG A 141 15.99 1.21 7.01
CA ARG A 141 14.99 0.55 7.87
C ARG A 141 15.02 -0.98 7.78
N VAL A 142 15.85 -1.56 6.94
CA VAL A 142 15.82 -3.02 6.69
C VAL A 142 16.03 -3.83 7.97
N LEU A 143 17.03 -3.49 8.77
CA LEU A 143 17.31 -4.21 10.03
C LEU A 143 16.21 -3.97 11.07
N SER A 144 15.79 -2.73 11.28
CA SER A 144 14.72 -2.41 12.23
C SER A 144 13.38 -3.05 11.84
N THR A 145 13.12 -3.24 10.54
CA THR A 145 11.95 -3.98 10.06
C THR A 145 12.05 -5.47 10.42
N TYR A 146 13.23 -6.09 10.22
CA TYR A 146 13.47 -7.46 10.66
C TYR A 146 13.26 -7.59 12.17
N GLU A 147 13.88 -6.73 12.96
CA GLU A 147 13.74 -6.72 14.41
C GLU A 147 12.28 -6.52 14.85
N TRP A 148 11.54 -5.66 14.20
CA TRP A 148 10.11 -5.47 14.45
C TRP A 148 9.32 -6.75 14.20
N THR A 149 9.60 -7.48 13.11
CA THR A 149 8.89 -8.75 12.84
C THR A 149 9.20 -9.81 13.91
N VAL A 150 10.42 -9.86 14.43
CA VAL A 150 10.83 -10.81 15.46
C VAL A 150 10.28 -10.40 16.84
N ASN A 151 10.59 -9.18 17.25
CA ASN A 151 10.39 -8.75 18.65
C ASN A 151 8.93 -8.36 18.94
N GLU A 152 8.24 -7.79 17.95
CA GLU A 152 6.89 -7.29 18.17
C GLU A 152 5.80 -8.24 17.62
N LEU A 153 6.06 -8.89 16.48
CA LEU A 153 5.10 -9.82 15.90
C LEU A 153 5.35 -11.28 16.32
N GLY A 154 6.56 -11.62 16.79
CA GLY A 154 6.93 -13.00 17.10
C GLY A 154 7.09 -13.88 15.87
N VAL A 155 7.59 -13.31 14.76
CA VAL A 155 7.92 -14.10 13.56
C VAL A 155 9.15 -14.94 13.83
N GLU A 156 9.06 -16.24 13.55
CA GLU A 156 10.18 -17.15 13.65
C GLU A 156 10.86 -17.34 12.30
N TYR A 157 12.15 -17.03 12.24
CA TYR A 157 13.00 -17.32 11.09
C TYR A 157 13.88 -18.55 11.35
N LEU A 158 14.33 -19.20 10.28
CA LEU A 158 15.30 -20.28 10.40
C LEU A 158 16.63 -19.72 10.94
N PRO A 159 17.15 -20.25 12.05
CA PRO A 159 18.28 -19.64 12.76
C PRO A 159 19.61 -19.76 12.02
N ASP A 160 19.73 -20.74 11.13
CA ASP A 160 20.96 -21.08 10.43
C ASP A 160 20.87 -20.89 8.91
N ALA A 161 19.70 -20.51 8.40
CA ALA A 161 19.49 -20.32 6.98
C ALA A 161 19.65 -18.85 6.61
N ILE A 162 20.58 -18.59 5.71
CA ILE A 162 20.72 -17.30 5.05
C ILE A 162 21.01 -17.54 3.58
N GLY A 163 20.34 -16.82 2.72
CA GLY A 163 20.46 -16.98 1.28
C GLY A 163 20.78 -15.69 0.55
N GLN A 164 21.06 -15.82 -0.74
CA GLN A 164 21.40 -14.71 -1.61
C GLN A 164 20.47 -14.68 -2.80
N GLU A 165 19.86 -13.54 -3.01
CA GLU A 165 19.03 -13.27 -4.20
C GLU A 165 19.90 -12.71 -5.34
N GLY A 166 19.40 -12.84 -6.57
CA GLY A 166 20.03 -12.24 -7.74
C GLY A 166 20.18 -10.72 -7.58
N GLY A 167 21.36 -10.21 -7.96
CA GLY A 167 21.71 -8.80 -7.81
C GLY A 167 22.32 -8.42 -6.45
N HIS A 168 22.30 -9.32 -5.47
CA HIS A 168 22.97 -9.10 -4.20
C HIS A 168 24.40 -9.63 -4.22
N SER A 169 25.36 -8.87 -3.71
CA SER A 169 26.77 -9.27 -3.65
C SER A 169 27.10 -10.21 -2.49
N VAL A 170 26.23 -10.26 -1.46
CA VAL A 170 26.37 -11.16 -0.30
C VAL A 170 25.02 -11.76 0.09
N PRO A 171 25.01 -12.91 0.80
CA PRO A 171 23.80 -13.48 1.36
C PRO A 171 23.19 -12.53 2.41
N ARG A 172 21.89 -12.20 2.27
CA ARG A 172 21.20 -11.29 3.21
C ARG A 172 19.71 -11.53 3.32
N TYR A 173 19.15 -12.59 2.80
CA TYR A 173 17.76 -12.91 3.08
C TYR A 173 17.61 -14.01 4.12
N VAL A 174 16.70 -13.82 5.03
CA VAL A 174 16.24 -14.80 6.01
C VAL A 174 14.92 -15.41 5.57
N THR A 175 14.67 -16.66 5.95
CA THR A 175 13.45 -17.39 5.58
C THR A 175 12.66 -17.69 6.83
N THR A 176 11.32 -17.48 6.79
CA THR A 176 10.44 -17.89 7.90
C THR A 176 10.52 -19.40 8.12
N LYS A 177 10.37 -19.84 9.36
CA LYS A 177 10.42 -21.26 9.75
C LYS A 177 9.43 -22.13 8.99
N ILE A 178 8.29 -21.59 8.59
CA ILE A 178 7.29 -22.28 7.77
C ILE A 178 7.53 -22.20 6.27
N GLY A 179 8.57 -21.49 5.82
CA GLY A 179 8.96 -21.39 4.42
C GLY A 179 7.94 -20.66 3.53
N SER A 180 7.13 -19.77 4.09
CA SER A 180 6.12 -19.05 3.32
C SER A 180 5.83 -17.68 3.94
N GLY A 181 5.29 -16.75 3.13
CA GLY A 181 4.86 -15.43 3.59
C GLY A 181 3.77 -15.46 4.65
N ALA A 182 3.04 -16.57 4.77
CA ALA A 182 2.10 -16.78 5.85
C ALA A 182 2.75 -16.69 7.23
N GLY A 183 4.07 -17.02 7.35
CA GLY A 183 4.83 -16.88 8.59
C GLY A 183 4.88 -15.45 9.13
N ILE A 184 4.81 -14.45 8.25
CA ILE A 184 4.75 -13.03 8.63
C ILE A 184 3.30 -12.55 8.68
N VAL A 185 2.52 -12.85 7.64
CA VAL A 185 1.14 -12.33 7.52
C VAL A 185 0.24 -12.80 8.66
N ASN A 186 0.31 -14.08 9.04
CA ASN A 186 -0.52 -14.57 10.15
C ASN A 186 -0.19 -13.83 11.45
N LYS A 187 1.09 -13.59 11.72
CA LYS A 187 1.52 -12.81 12.89
C LYS A 187 1.03 -11.35 12.85
N GLN A 188 1.02 -10.74 11.67
CA GLN A 188 0.42 -9.41 11.50
C GLN A 188 -1.10 -9.43 11.70
N LEU A 189 -1.80 -10.45 11.22
CA LEU A 189 -3.25 -10.63 11.43
C LEU A 189 -3.58 -10.84 12.91
N ASP A 190 -2.80 -11.69 13.60
CA ASP A 190 -2.92 -11.89 15.04
C ASP A 190 -2.75 -10.56 15.79
N LYS A 191 -1.74 -9.78 15.42
CA LYS A 191 -1.49 -8.45 16.01
C LYS A 191 -2.61 -7.45 15.71
N CYS A 192 -3.15 -7.45 14.50
CA CYS A 192 -4.32 -6.63 14.17
C CYS A 192 -5.52 -7.01 15.03
N HIS A 193 -5.75 -8.30 15.24
CA HIS A 193 -6.83 -8.79 16.10
C HIS A 193 -6.61 -8.39 17.57
N GLU A 194 -5.40 -8.57 18.11
CA GLU A 194 -5.02 -8.12 19.46
C GLU A 194 -5.29 -6.63 19.67
N LEU A 195 -4.96 -5.81 18.68
CA LEU A 195 -5.15 -4.36 18.73
C LEU A 195 -6.59 -3.91 18.41
N GLY A 196 -7.50 -4.84 18.10
CA GLY A 196 -8.87 -4.53 17.74
C GLY A 196 -9.00 -3.73 16.43
N ILE A 197 -8.13 -4.00 15.45
CA ILE A 197 -8.18 -3.37 14.13
C ILE A 197 -9.17 -4.14 13.26
N PRO A 198 -10.29 -3.54 12.81
CA PRO A 198 -11.22 -4.22 11.92
C PRO A 198 -10.61 -4.40 10.53
N ILE A 199 -10.70 -5.63 10.00
CA ILE A 199 -10.34 -5.98 8.63
C ILE A 199 -11.64 -6.34 7.90
N ARG A 200 -12.07 -5.46 7.00
CA ARG A 200 -13.31 -5.62 6.25
C ARG A 200 -13.05 -6.27 4.92
N LEU A 201 -13.39 -7.55 4.82
CA LEU A 201 -13.25 -8.36 3.61
C LEU A 201 -14.35 -8.03 2.59
N ARG A 202 -14.18 -8.50 1.35
CA ARG A 202 -15.14 -8.27 0.25
C ARG A 202 -15.53 -6.79 0.10
N THR A 203 -14.55 -5.90 0.29
CA THR A 203 -14.75 -4.46 0.21
C THR A 203 -13.85 -3.89 -0.86
N TYR A 204 -14.43 -3.61 -2.02
CA TYR A 204 -13.74 -3.03 -3.17
C TYR A 204 -13.74 -1.51 -3.07
N VAL A 205 -12.57 -0.90 -3.17
CA VAL A 205 -12.44 0.56 -3.24
C VAL A 205 -12.65 1.00 -4.68
N ASP A 206 -13.70 1.79 -4.90
CA ASP A 206 -14.10 2.27 -6.21
C ASP A 206 -13.39 3.58 -6.56
N ARG A 207 -13.37 4.51 -5.60
CA ARG A 207 -12.87 5.86 -5.87
C ARG A 207 -12.33 6.53 -4.60
N ILE A 208 -11.31 7.37 -4.79
CA ILE A 208 -10.79 8.29 -3.76
C ILE A 208 -11.53 9.62 -3.91
N ILE A 209 -12.08 10.12 -2.79
CA ILE A 209 -12.78 11.40 -2.75
C ILE A 209 -11.77 12.49 -2.41
N ARG A 210 -11.62 13.44 -3.33
CA ARG A 210 -10.71 14.57 -3.19
C ARG A 210 -11.46 15.89 -3.31
N THR A 211 -11.04 16.86 -2.51
CA THR A 211 -11.46 18.26 -2.59
C THR A 211 -10.24 19.15 -2.80
N ALA A 212 -10.45 20.46 -2.78
CA ALA A 212 -9.35 21.43 -2.78
C ALA A 212 -8.42 21.27 -1.56
N ASN A 213 -8.94 20.73 -0.45
CA ASN A 213 -8.22 20.54 0.80
C ASN A 213 -7.47 19.19 0.88
N GLY A 214 -7.58 18.34 -0.16
CA GLY A 214 -6.91 17.04 -0.20
C GLY A 214 -7.87 15.85 -0.24
N VAL A 215 -7.41 14.70 0.24
CA VAL A 215 -8.21 13.46 0.32
C VAL A 215 -9.08 13.51 1.56
N GLU A 216 -10.40 13.36 1.39
CA GLU A 216 -11.36 13.34 2.48
C GLU A 216 -11.87 11.93 2.82
N GLY A 217 -11.73 10.98 1.90
CA GLY A 217 -12.21 9.62 2.10
C GLY A 217 -12.27 8.83 0.80
N ILE A 218 -13.08 7.79 0.81
CA ILE A 218 -13.22 6.84 -0.31
C ILE A 218 -14.67 6.41 -0.52
N GLU A 219 -14.97 5.96 -1.72
CA GLU A 219 -16.18 5.20 -2.03
C GLU A 219 -15.84 3.73 -2.20
N VAL A 220 -16.69 2.86 -1.67
CA VAL A 220 -16.48 1.42 -1.64
C VAL A 220 -17.74 0.64 -2.02
N PHE A 221 -17.56 -0.60 -2.46
CA PHE A 221 -18.62 -1.59 -2.56
C PHE A 221 -18.41 -2.70 -1.52
N GLU A 222 -19.25 -2.73 -0.48
CA GLU A 222 -19.28 -3.81 0.52
C GLU A 222 -20.04 -5.04 0.01
N GLY A 223 -19.53 -6.22 0.29
CA GLY A 223 -20.08 -7.46 -0.24
C GLY A 223 -19.67 -7.71 -1.68
N TYR A 224 -18.55 -7.11 -2.11
CA TYR A 224 -17.98 -7.28 -3.44
C TYR A 224 -17.75 -8.75 -3.81
N ARG A 225 -18.12 -9.11 -5.03
CA ARG A 225 -17.96 -10.46 -5.59
C ARG A 225 -16.98 -10.41 -6.75
N PHE A 226 -15.72 -10.70 -6.46
CA PHE A 226 -14.68 -10.73 -7.49
C PHE A 226 -15.01 -11.74 -8.62
N PRO A 227 -14.83 -11.41 -9.90
CA PRO A 227 -14.37 -10.13 -10.47
C PRO A 227 -15.50 -9.19 -10.91
N LYS A 228 -16.74 -9.33 -10.39
CA LYS A 228 -17.93 -8.60 -10.85
C LYS A 228 -17.91 -7.15 -10.36
N ALA A 229 -17.49 -6.23 -11.24
CA ALA A 229 -17.51 -4.80 -10.96
C ALA A 229 -18.90 -4.30 -10.52
N GLY A 230 -18.93 -3.35 -9.56
CA GLY A 230 -20.16 -2.76 -9.04
C GLY A 230 -21.04 -3.71 -8.22
N SER A 231 -20.55 -4.93 -7.92
CA SER A 231 -21.27 -5.84 -7.01
C SER A 231 -21.10 -5.38 -5.57
N GLY A 232 -22.15 -5.55 -4.76
CA GLY A 232 -22.16 -5.14 -3.36
C GLY A 232 -22.96 -3.85 -3.11
N ARG A 233 -22.89 -3.37 -1.88
CA ARG A 233 -23.56 -2.14 -1.44
C ARG A 233 -22.58 -0.97 -1.46
N HIS A 234 -22.93 0.09 -2.16
CA HIS A 234 -22.14 1.32 -2.19
C HIS A 234 -22.16 2.02 -0.82
N LYS A 235 -20.98 2.45 -0.37
CA LYS A 235 -20.79 3.27 0.84
C LYS A 235 -19.71 4.31 0.63
N SER A 236 -19.78 5.38 1.42
CA SER A 236 -18.76 6.42 1.51
C SER A 236 -18.14 6.42 2.91
N LEU A 237 -16.81 6.30 2.97
CA LEU A 237 -16.05 6.26 4.21
C LEU A 237 -15.19 7.52 4.31
N LYS A 238 -15.30 8.26 5.42
CA LYS A 238 -14.48 9.44 5.71
C LYS A 238 -13.16 9.02 6.32
N ALA A 239 -12.07 9.68 5.90
CA ALA A 239 -10.74 9.54 6.49
C ALA A 239 -10.30 10.89 7.08
N ASN A 240 -10.28 11.02 8.41
CA ASN A 240 -9.94 12.30 9.07
C ASN A 240 -8.45 12.65 8.91
N LYS A 241 -7.57 11.65 8.84
CA LYS A 241 -6.11 11.83 8.74
C LYS A 241 -5.56 11.39 7.37
N GLY A 242 -6.12 10.34 6.77
CA GLY A 242 -5.66 9.92 5.45
C GLY A 242 -6.07 8.52 5.02
N VAL A 243 -5.76 8.23 3.76
CA VAL A 243 -5.94 6.93 3.13
C VAL A 243 -4.57 6.39 2.73
N ILE A 244 -4.23 5.17 3.16
CA ILE A 244 -2.97 4.50 2.83
C ILE A 244 -3.27 3.41 1.79
N LEU A 245 -2.68 3.55 0.61
CA LEU A 245 -2.88 2.62 -0.50
C LEU A 245 -1.83 1.51 -0.47
N CYS A 246 -2.25 0.30 -0.12
CA CYS A 246 -1.41 -0.90 0.02
C CYS A 246 -1.92 -2.07 -0.84
N TYR A 247 -2.57 -1.79 -1.95
CA TYR A 247 -3.22 -2.79 -2.80
C TYR A 247 -2.25 -3.56 -3.72
N GLY A 248 -0.95 -3.34 -3.60
CA GLY A 248 0.09 -4.00 -4.38
C GLY A 248 0.35 -3.35 -5.74
N GLY A 249 1.05 -4.08 -6.60
CA GLY A 249 1.36 -3.63 -7.95
C GLY A 249 0.23 -3.83 -8.93
N PHE A 250 0.38 -3.26 -10.13
CA PHE A 250 -0.61 -3.29 -11.22
C PHE A 250 -0.21 -4.21 -12.40
N SER A 251 0.74 -5.11 -12.19
CA SER A 251 1.22 -6.00 -13.28
C SER A 251 0.15 -6.91 -13.87
N ALA A 252 -0.92 -7.17 -13.11
CA ALA A 252 -2.08 -7.92 -13.59
C ALA A 252 -3.12 -7.05 -14.33
N ASP A 253 -3.01 -5.74 -14.28
CA ASP A 253 -3.88 -4.80 -15.00
C ASP A 253 -3.34 -4.58 -16.41
N VAL A 254 -3.72 -5.50 -17.32
CA VAL A 254 -3.26 -5.46 -18.73
C VAL A 254 -3.65 -4.15 -19.42
N PRO A 255 -4.90 -3.65 -19.32
CA PRO A 255 -5.26 -2.38 -19.93
C PRO A 255 -4.38 -1.21 -19.46
N TYR A 256 -4.09 -1.12 -18.16
CA TYR A 256 -3.25 -0.06 -17.59
C TYR A 256 -1.81 -0.14 -18.08
N ARG A 257 -1.19 -1.34 -18.04
CA ARG A 257 0.21 -1.52 -18.47
C ARG A 257 0.42 -1.28 -19.98
N THR A 258 -0.60 -1.41 -20.82
CA THR A 258 -0.48 -1.21 -22.29
C THR A 258 -0.60 0.26 -22.68
N ILE A 259 -0.98 1.15 -21.77
CA ILE A 259 -1.05 2.59 -21.98
C ILE A 259 0.31 3.27 -21.77
N GLN A 260 1.22 2.61 -21.10
CA GLN A 260 2.58 3.10 -20.79
C GLN A 260 3.61 2.54 -21.75
#